data_a2ad8d9a65182425641920ca6a777539
#
_entry.id   a2ad8d9a65182425641920ca6a777539
#
_cell.length_a   1.000
_cell.length_b   1.000
_cell.length_c   1.000
_cell.angle_alpha   90.00
_cell.angle_beta   90.00
_cell.angle_gamma   90.00
#
_symmetry.space_group_name_H-M   'P 1'
#
loop_
_entity.id
_entity.type
_entity.pdbx_description
1 polymer ?
#
loop_
_entity_poly.entity_id
_entity_poly.type
_entity_poly.pdbx_seq_one_letter_code
_entity_poly.pdbx_strand_id
1 'polypeptide(L)'
;MDIKLDVNEKTVGGTSIIEYTNNSPDIINNIYMHLYPNAFQLGSVKYREYKQKYGRLPRASQFIKGFQDSFSKIDVHRFQIVSNGTVLSDTFNIDDTILSAKLINGIEPGKSITIELDWTHHVGEQVERAGRVNNQYNMAQWYPKLVVYDENGWHNLPFHASGEFYGEFGTFDVTLD
;
A
#
# COMPACT_ATOMS: atom_id res chain seq x y z
N MET A 1 -1.24 -13.77 -6.19
CA MET A 1 -2.37 -12.86 -5.92
C MET A 1 -3.53 -13.24 -6.82
N ASP A 2 -4.71 -13.38 -6.25
CA ASP A 2 -5.95 -13.61 -6.98
C ASP A 2 -6.78 -12.34 -6.91
N ILE A 3 -7.02 -11.72 -8.06
CA ILE A 3 -7.51 -10.34 -8.17
C ILE A 3 -8.80 -10.31 -8.99
N LYS A 4 -9.76 -9.52 -8.52
CA LYS A 4 -11.03 -9.27 -9.21
C LYS A 4 -11.27 -7.79 -9.41
N LEU A 5 -11.60 -7.40 -10.65
CA LEU A 5 -12.06 -6.05 -10.99
C LEU A 5 -13.59 -6.01 -10.97
N ASP A 6 -14.18 -5.13 -10.15
CA ASP A 6 -15.59 -4.79 -10.19
C ASP A 6 -15.79 -3.41 -10.81
N VAL A 7 -16.24 -3.40 -12.06
CA VAL A 7 -16.45 -2.15 -12.83
C VAL A 7 -17.65 -1.34 -12.35
N ASN A 8 -18.63 -1.98 -11.71
CA ASN A 8 -19.82 -1.29 -11.18
C ASN A 8 -19.47 -0.56 -9.89
N GLU A 9 -18.80 -1.24 -8.97
CA GLU A 9 -18.35 -0.69 -7.69
C GLU A 9 -17.07 0.13 -7.83
N LYS A 10 -16.38 0.03 -8.99
CA LYS A 10 -15.10 0.71 -9.27
C LYS A 10 -14.02 0.31 -8.26
N THR A 11 -13.96 -0.98 -7.99
CA THR A 11 -13.01 -1.56 -7.05
C THR A 11 -12.17 -2.65 -7.69
N VAL A 12 -10.97 -2.80 -7.16
CA VAL A 12 -10.11 -3.96 -7.40
C VAL A 12 -9.88 -4.61 -6.05
N GLY A 13 -10.32 -5.83 -5.89
CA GLY A 13 -10.13 -6.58 -4.65
C GLY A 13 -9.34 -7.85 -4.87
N GLY A 14 -8.75 -8.36 -3.82
CA GLY A 14 -8.03 -9.62 -3.95
C GLY A 14 -7.49 -10.18 -2.65
N THR A 15 -7.00 -11.41 -2.80
CA THR A 15 -6.20 -12.11 -1.80
C THR A 15 -4.74 -12.09 -2.23
N SER A 16 -3.86 -11.71 -1.32
CA SER A 16 -2.41 -11.78 -1.51
C SER A 16 -1.80 -12.74 -0.52
N ILE A 17 -0.93 -13.62 -1.01
CA ILE A 17 -0.05 -14.46 -0.22
C ILE A 17 1.38 -14.06 -0.59
N ILE A 18 2.15 -13.60 0.41
CA ILE A 18 3.50 -13.09 0.20
C ILE A 18 4.46 -13.92 1.04
N GLU A 19 5.40 -14.56 0.38
CA GLU A 19 6.53 -15.19 1.06
C GLU A 19 7.66 -14.16 1.18
N TYR A 20 8.10 -13.93 2.41
CA TYR A 20 9.20 -13.01 2.71
C TYR A 20 10.30 -13.73 3.47
N THR A 21 11.51 -13.60 2.98
CA THR A 21 12.72 -14.13 3.64
C THR A 21 13.54 -12.96 4.17
N ASN A 22 13.90 -13.02 5.45
CA ASN A 22 14.80 -12.04 6.05
C ASN A 22 16.24 -12.32 5.60
N ASN A 23 16.69 -11.62 4.57
CA ASN A 23 18.06 -11.71 4.06
C ASN A 23 19.03 -10.76 4.77
N SER A 24 18.56 -9.99 5.75
CA SER A 24 19.41 -9.09 6.53
C SER A 24 20.11 -9.82 7.68
N PRO A 25 21.14 -9.23 8.28
CA PRO A 25 21.77 -9.77 9.50
C PRO A 25 20.95 -9.51 10.76
N ASP A 26 19.88 -8.73 10.70
CA ASP A 26 19.12 -8.26 11.84
C ASP A 26 17.92 -9.15 12.13
N ILE A 27 17.44 -9.12 13.38
CA ILE A 27 16.14 -9.70 13.74
C ILE A 27 15.05 -8.69 13.42
N ILE A 28 14.15 -9.05 12.50
CA ILE A 28 13.05 -8.18 12.09
C ILE A 28 11.84 -8.39 13.00
N ASN A 29 11.47 -7.35 13.77
CA ASN A 29 10.38 -7.39 14.75
C ASN A 29 9.06 -6.77 14.27
N ASN A 30 9.07 -6.08 13.15
CA ASN A 30 7.90 -5.44 12.54
C ASN A 30 7.90 -5.68 11.05
N ILE A 31 6.70 -5.76 10.47
CA ILE A 31 6.48 -5.75 9.02
C ILE A 31 5.77 -4.45 8.64
N TYR A 32 6.19 -3.86 7.53
CA TYR A 32 5.56 -2.67 6.98
C TYR A 32 5.14 -2.90 5.54
N MET A 33 3.97 -2.35 5.18
CA MET A 33 3.48 -2.39 3.80
C MET A 33 3.04 -1.00 3.35
N HIS A 34 3.32 -0.67 2.10
CA HIS A 34 2.80 0.52 1.44
C HIS A 34 1.38 0.27 0.92
N LEU A 35 0.48 1.18 1.25
CA LEU A 35 -0.86 1.31 0.71
C LEU A 35 -0.92 2.63 -0.08
N TYR A 36 -0.15 2.72 -1.15
CA TYR A 36 0.05 3.98 -1.90
C TYR A 36 -1.24 4.67 -2.38
N PRO A 37 -2.32 3.95 -2.75
CA PRO A 37 -3.61 4.57 -3.07
C PRO A 37 -4.17 5.48 -1.96
N ASN A 38 -3.86 5.19 -0.69
CA ASN A 38 -4.33 6.00 0.45
C ASN A 38 -3.81 7.45 0.42
N ALA A 39 -2.76 7.74 -0.35
CA ALA A 39 -2.25 9.09 -0.55
C ALA A 39 -3.28 10.04 -1.21
N PHE A 40 -4.27 9.48 -1.92
CA PHE A 40 -5.31 10.25 -2.61
C PHE A 40 -6.57 10.46 -1.76
N GLN A 41 -6.40 10.47 -0.44
CA GLN A 41 -7.44 10.82 0.51
C GLN A 41 -7.26 12.26 1.01
N LEU A 42 -8.39 12.92 1.33
CA LEU A 42 -8.34 14.19 2.03
C LEU A 42 -7.68 13.99 3.41
N GLY A 43 -6.72 14.82 3.73
CA GLY A 43 -5.99 14.73 5.00
C GLY A 43 -4.74 13.86 4.96
N SER A 44 -4.45 13.14 3.87
CA SER A 44 -3.19 12.41 3.70
C SER A 44 -1.97 13.34 3.77
N VAL A 45 -0.78 12.77 3.98
CA VAL A 45 0.49 13.51 3.92
C VAL A 45 0.61 14.24 2.59
N LYS A 46 0.42 13.53 1.49
CA LYS A 46 0.44 14.10 0.13
C LYS A 46 -0.54 15.26 -0.02
N TYR A 47 -1.79 15.11 0.42
CA TYR A 47 -2.80 16.17 0.37
C TYR A 47 -2.35 17.41 1.15
N ARG A 48 -1.85 17.24 2.38
CA ARG A 48 -1.40 18.35 3.22
C ARG A 48 -0.24 19.11 2.58
N GLU A 49 0.73 18.41 2.00
CA GLU A 49 1.87 19.00 1.29
C GLU A 49 1.43 19.75 0.03
N TYR A 50 0.53 19.17 -0.78
CA TYR A 50 -0.05 19.86 -1.93
C TYR A 50 -0.82 21.12 -1.50
N LYS A 51 -1.62 21.03 -0.44
CA LYS A 51 -2.36 22.18 0.09
C LYS A 51 -1.42 23.27 0.59
N GLN A 52 -0.33 22.91 1.26
CA GLN A 52 0.69 23.86 1.71
C GLN A 52 1.36 24.57 0.53
N LYS A 53 1.73 23.81 -0.51
CA LYS A 53 2.45 24.32 -1.68
C LYS A 53 1.56 25.13 -2.63
N TYR A 54 0.34 24.69 -2.84
CA TYR A 54 -0.55 25.22 -3.89
C TYR A 54 -1.84 25.86 -3.37
N GLY A 55 -2.17 25.72 -2.09
CA GLY A 55 -3.44 26.16 -1.49
C GLY A 55 -3.69 27.66 -1.53
N ARG A 56 -2.66 28.46 -1.78
CA ARG A 56 -2.76 29.93 -1.95
C ARG A 56 -2.89 30.38 -3.39
N LEU A 57 -2.84 29.44 -4.35
CA LEU A 57 -2.96 29.77 -5.77
C LEU A 57 -4.43 30.02 -6.14
N PRO A 58 -4.71 30.85 -7.19
CA PRO A 58 -6.06 31.08 -7.69
C PRO A 58 -6.83 29.83 -8.08
N ARG A 59 -6.11 28.71 -8.35
CA ARG A 59 -6.67 27.40 -8.72
C ARG A 59 -6.71 26.39 -7.56
N ALA A 60 -6.54 26.82 -6.32
CA ALA A 60 -6.53 25.94 -5.15
C ALA A 60 -7.78 25.05 -5.07
N SER A 61 -8.96 25.57 -5.43
CA SER A 61 -10.21 24.80 -5.47
C SER A 61 -10.18 23.64 -6.44
N GLN A 62 -9.48 23.77 -7.59
CA GLN A 62 -9.33 22.69 -8.56
C GLN A 62 -8.45 21.56 -8.00
N PHE A 63 -7.41 21.88 -7.24
CA PHE A 63 -6.59 20.87 -6.57
C PHE A 63 -7.38 20.09 -5.53
N ILE A 64 -8.15 20.80 -4.68
CA ILE A 64 -8.98 20.15 -3.67
C ILE A 64 -10.02 19.26 -4.34
N LYS A 65 -10.66 19.74 -5.40
CA LYS A 65 -11.60 18.95 -6.20
C LYS A 65 -10.92 17.72 -6.81
N GLY A 66 -9.72 17.88 -7.39
CA GLY A 66 -8.93 16.78 -7.92
C GLY A 66 -8.73 15.65 -6.90
N PHE A 67 -8.39 15.97 -5.65
CA PHE A 67 -8.30 14.96 -4.58
C PHE A 67 -9.65 14.33 -4.23
N GLN A 68 -10.75 15.07 -4.28
CA GLN A 68 -12.09 14.52 -4.05
C GLN A 68 -12.52 13.57 -5.16
N ASP A 69 -12.28 13.94 -6.42
CA ASP A 69 -12.63 13.15 -7.59
C ASP A 69 -11.71 11.91 -7.74
N SER A 70 -10.44 12.04 -7.33
CA SER A 70 -9.42 10.97 -7.35
C SER A 70 -9.35 10.16 -6.07
N PHE A 71 -10.37 10.27 -5.19
CA PHE A 71 -10.39 9.49 -3.95
C PHE A 71 -10.05 8.03 -4.22
N SER A 72 -9.01 7.58 -3.57
CA SER A 72 -8.53 6.22 -3.71
C SER A 72 -8.10 5.70 -2.35
N LYS A 73 -8.41 4.44 -2.06
CA LYS A 73 -8.16 3.85 -0.75
C LYS A 73 -8.03 2.34 -0.86
N ILE A 74 -7.13 1.76 -0.11
CA ILE A 74 -7.11 0.32 0.15
C ILE A 74 -7.66 0.07 1.55
N ASP A 75 -8.71 -0.75 1.62
CA ASP A 75 -9.21 -1.36 2.83
C ASP A 75 -8.64 -2.77 2.97
N VAL A 76 -8.06 -3.08 4.13
CA VAL A 76 -7.55 -4.42 4.47
C VAL A 76 -8.58 -5.10 5.38
N HIS A 77 -9.12 -6.23 4.93
CA HIS A 77 -10.22 -6.94 5.60
C HIS A 77 -9.69 -8.07 6.49
N ARG A 78 -8.65 -8.77 6.04
CA ARG A 78 -7.96 -9.81 6.76
C ARG A 78 -6.46 -9.58 6.63
N PHE A 79 -5.75 -9.82 7.70
CA PHE A 79 -4.29 -9.76 7.73
C PHE A 79 -3.77 -10.79 8.70
N GLN A 80 -2.81 -11.58 8.27
CA GLN A 80 -2.15 -12.57 9.11
C GLN A 80 -0.71 -12.78 8.67
N ILE A 81 0.18 -12.92 9.63
CA ILE A 81 1.58 -13.31 9.42
C ILE A 81 1.81 -14.63 10.11
N VAL A 82 2.28 -15.62 9.36
CA VAL A 82 2.53 -16.96 9.89
C VAL A 82 3.96 -17.43 9.57
N SER A 83 4.50 -18.26 10.44
CA SER A 83 5.75 -19.00 10.20
C SER A 83 5.60 -20.41 10.72
N ASN A 84 5.86 -21.41 9.88
CA ASN A 84 5.75 -22.83 10.23
C ASN A 84 4.43 -23.19 10.94
N GLY A 85 3.31 -22.63 10.47
CA GLY A 85 1.98 -22.87 11.05
C GLY A 85 1.69 -22.10 12.34
N THR A 86 2.62 -21.28 12.82
CA THR A 86 2.42 -20.43 14.00
C THR A 86 2.10 -19.00 13.59
N VAL A 87 1.03 -18.43 14.14
CA VAL A 87 0.67 -17.02 13.90
C VAL A 87 1.65 -16.13 14.68
N LEU A 88 2.34 -15.24 13.94
CA LEU A 88 3.26 -14.25 14.50
C LEU A 88 2.59 -12.89 14.68
N SER A 89 1.56 -12.58 13.90
CA SER A 89 0.72 -11.39 14.02
C SER A 89 -0.59 -11.59 13.26
N ASP A 90 -1.69 -11.07 13.81
CA ASP A 90 -3.00 -10.99 13.18
C ASP A 90 -3.62 -9.60 13.36
N THR A 91 -2.83 -8.66 13.85
CA THR A 91 -3.20 -7.27 14.09
C THR A 91 -2.28 -6.32 13.35
N PHE A 92 -2.85 -5.21 12.91
CA PHE A 92 -2.11 -4.17 12.19
C PHE A 92 -2.65 -2.78 12.53
N ASN A 93 -1.85 -1.77 12.23
CA ASN A 93 -2.25 -0.37 12.26
C ASN A 93 -2.00 0.24 10.88
N ILE A 94 -2.87 1.15 10.45
CA ILE A 94 -2.67 1.94 9.22
C ILE A 94 -2.53 3.39 9.62
N ASP A 95 -1.41 3.98 9.25
CA ASP A 95 -1.15 5.41 9.35
C ASP A 95 -0.83 5.94 7.95
N ASP A 96 -1.74 6.76 7.42
CA ASP A 96 -1.66 7.30 6.05
C ASP A 96 -1.53 6.17 5.00
N THR A 97 -0.37 6.05 4.37
CA THR A 97 -0.06 5.05 3.35
C THR A 97 0.76 3.87 3.87
N ILE A 98 0.94 3.77 5.18
CA ILE A 98 1.74 2.71 5.80
C ILE A 98 0.86 1.81 6.67
N LEU A 99 0.83 0.53 6.35
CA LEU A 99 0.38 -0.52 7.25
C LEU A 99 1.59 -1.03 8.05
N SER A 100 1.43 -1.19 9.34
CA SER A 100 2.44 -1.75 10.24
C SER A 100 1.88 -2.87 11.08
N ALA A 101 2.65 -3.95 11.25
CA ALA A 101 2.31 -5.09 12.11
C ALA A 101 3.51 -5.46 12.97
N LYS A 102 3.28 -5.60 14.27
CA LYS A 102 4.30 -6.05 15.21
C LYS A 102 4.25 -7.57 15.33
N LEU A 103 5.40 -8.21 15.27
CA LEU A 103 5.53 -9.66 15.43
C LEU A 103 5.65 -10.04 16.91
N ILE A 104 4.99 -11.13 17.30
CA ILE A 104 5.13 -11.70 18.64
C ILE A 104 6.57 -12.17 18.87
N ASN A 105 7.14 -12.82 17.84
CA ASN A 105 8.54 -13.20 17.78
C ASN A 105 9.14 -12.63 16.50
N GLY A 106 10.35 -12.09 16.58
CA GLY A 106 11.05 -11.56 15.41
C GLY A 106 11.42 -12.64 14.40
N ILE A 107 11.70 -12.21 13.19
CA ILE A 107 12.19 -13.06 12.09
C ILE A 107 13.71 -13.02 12.14
N GLU A 108 14.34 -14.14 12.49
CA GLU A 108 15.80 -14.27 12.49
C GLU A 108 16.36 -14.22 11.06
N PRO A 109 17.64 -13.87 10.89
CA PRO A 109 18.34 -13.95 9.60
C PRO A 109 18.15 -15.32 8.92
N GLY A 110 17.85 -15.28 7.62
CA GLY A 110 17.62 -16.47 6.79
C GLY A 110 16.30 -17.18 7.02
N LYS A 111 15.43 -16.69 7.90
CA LYS A 111 14.10 -17.28 8.13
C LYS A 111 13.04 -16.61 7.25
N SER A 112 12.01 -17.40 6.93
CA SER A 112 10.90 -16.95 6.10
C SER A 112 9.59 -16.92 6.87
N ILE A 113 8.71 -16.04 6.42
CA ILE A 113 7.32 -15.92 6.86
C ILE A 113 6.39 -15.88 5.66
N THR A 114 5.11 -16.16 5.91
CA THR A 114 4.03 -15.94 4.95
C THR A 114 3.12 -14.83 5.48
N ILE A 115 2.86 -13.84 4.65
CA ILE A 115 1.91 -12.75 4.94
C ILE A 115 0.68 -12.99 4.06
N GLU A 116 -0.47 -13.13 4.68
CA GLU A 116 -1.76 -13.32 4.02
C GLU A 116 -2.65 -12.10 4.26
N LEU A 117 -3.23 -11.56 3.19
CA LEU A 117 -4.17 -10.45 3.33
C LEU A 117 -5.26 -10.48 2.27
N ASP A 118 -6.47 -10.12 2.69
CA ASP A 118 -7.60 -9.82 1.81
C ASP A 118 -7.83 -8.31 1.85
N TRP A 119 -7.99 -7.71 0.68
CA TRP A 119 -8.06 -6.26 0.56
C TRP A 119 -8.95 -5.82 -0.60
N THR A 120 -9.41 -4.57 -0.54
CA THR A 120 -10.14 -3.89 -1.62
C THR A 120 -9.55 -2.51 -1.84
N HIS A 121 -9.20 -2.22 -3.09
CA HIS A 121 -8.80 -0.90 -3.55
C HIS A 121 -9.98 -0.21 -4.23
N HIS A 122 -10.45 0.90 -3.67
CA HIS A 122 -11.42 1.81 -4.28
C HIS A 122 -10.70 2.70 -5.28
N VAL A 123 -11.01 2.54 -6.57
CA VAL A 123 -10.28 3.20 -7.66
C VAL A 123 -10.95 4.51 -8.01
N GLY A 124 -10.34 5.61 -7.64
CA GLY A 124 -10.78 6.96 -7.98
C GLY A 124 -10.59 7.35 -9.45
N GLU A 125 -10.98 8.55 -9.82
CA GLU A 125 -10.64 9.11 -11.13
C GLU A 125 -9.12 9.26 -11.27
N GLN A 126 -8.64 9.10 -12.52
CA GLN A 126 -7.19 9.10 -12.75
C GLN A 126 -6.57 10.45 -12.40
N VAL A 127 -5.59 10.36 -11.50
CA VAL A 127 -4.64 11.43 -11.22
C VAL A 127 -3.25 10.81 -11.29
N GLU A 128 -2.35 11.47 -11.98
CA GLU A 128 -1.00 10.95 -12.19
C GLU A 128 -0.98 9.60 -12.94
N ARG A 129 -0.42 8.54 -12.32
CA ARG A 129 -0.17 7.23 -12.95
C ARG A 129 -1.25 6.18 -12.67
N ALA A 130 -2.20 6.48 -11.79
CA ALA A 130 -3.21 5.52 -11.33
C ALA A 130 -4.59 6.13 -11.33
N GLY A 131 -5.60 5.27 -11.42
CA GLY A 131 -6.99 5.63 -11.40
C GLY A 131 -7.72 5.21 -12.68
N ARG A 132 -8.96 5.63 -12.82
CA ARG A 132 -9.81 5.28 -13.97
C ARG A 132 -10.20 6.50 -14.81
N VAL A 133 -10.35 6.27 -16.10
CA VAL A 133 -10.96 7.23 -17.05
C VAL A 133 -12.03 6.45 -17.79
N ASN A 134 -13.30 6.76 -17.54
CA ASN A 134 -14.44 5.97 -18.04
C ASN A 134 -14.28 4.48 -17.63
N ASN A 135 -14.14 3.61 -18.63
CA ASN A 135 -13.95 2.16 -18.43
C ASN A 135 -12.49 1.70 -18.52
N GLN A 136 -11.55 2.64 -18.64
CA GLN A 136 -10.12 2.34 -18.60
C GLN A 136 -9.59 2.49 -17.19
N TYR A 137 -8.89 1.46 -16.71
CA TYR A 137 -8.22 1.44 -15.42
C TYR A 137 -6.71 1.43 -15.63
N ASN A 138 -6.03 2.45 -15.09
CA ASN A 138 -4.57 2.53 -15.07
C ASN A 138 -4.09 2.22 -13.65
N MET A 139 -3.42 1.09 -13.50
CA MET A 139 -3.11 0.53 -12.19
C MET A 139 -1.61 0.58 -11.91
N ALA A 140 -1.15 1.72 -11.36
CA ALA A 140 0.21 1.85 -10.85
C ALA A 140 0.20 1.85 -9.33
N GLN A 141 1.09 1.07 -8.69
CA GLN A 141 1.23 0.99 -7.22
C GLN A 141 -0.09 0.68 -6.49
N TRP A 142 -0.91 -0.19 -7.03
CA TRP A 142 -2.33 -0.38 -6.75
C TRP A 142 -2.66 -1.43 -5.68
N TYR A 143 -1.71 -2.27 -5.31
CA TYR A 143 -1.85 -3.35 -4.34
C TYR A 143 -1.02 -3.07 -3.07
N PRO A 144 -1.35 -3.71 -1.92
CA PRO A 144 -0.51 -3.65 -0.73
C PRO A 144 0.88 -4.21 -1.02
N LYS A 145 1.91 -3.40 -0.85
CA LYS A 145 3.28 -3.72 -1.24
C LYS A 145 4.20 -3.74 -0.03
N LEU A 146 5.01 -4.78 0.11
CA LEU A 146 6.01 -4.85 1.17
C LEU A 146 7.00 -3.69 1.05
N VAL A 147 7.32 -3.08 2.18
CA VAL A 147 8.34 -2.02 2.27
C VAL A 147 9.74 -2.64 2.17
N VAL A 148 10.68 -1.92 1.60
CA VAL A 148 12.09 -2.33 1.54
C VAL A 148 12.73 -2.26 2.93
N TYR A 149 13.46 -3.28 3.29
CA TYR A 149 14.39 -3.31 4.42
C TYR A 149 15.82 -3.45 3.91
N ASP A 150 16.66 -2.48 4.20
CA ASP A 150 18.07 -2.49 3.82
C ASP A 150 18.98 -2.16 5.01
N GLU A 151 20.24 -1.80 4.76
CA GLU A 151 21.24 -1.43 5.76
C GLU A 151 20.85 -0.23 6.64
N ASN A 152 19.90 0.59 6.19
CA ASN A 152 19.35 1.73 6.92
C ASN A 152 18.05 1.38 7.66
N GLY A 153 17.61 0.13 7.60
CA GLY A 153 16.35 -0.35 8.16
C GLY A 153 15.17 -0.25 7.20
N TRP A 154 13.96 -0.13 7.73
CA TRP A 154 12.74 -0.02 6.95
C TRP A 154 12.57 1.36 6.31
N HIS A 155 12.33 1.41 4.99
CA HIS A 155 11.99 2.64 4.25
C HIS A 155 10.50 2.94 4.29
N ASN A 156 9.91 2.95 5.49
CA ASN A 156 8.47 3.06 5.74
C ASN A 156 7.96 4.51 5.80
N LEU A 157 8.47 5.37 4.92
CA LEU A 157 7.95 6.74 4.80
C LEU A 157 6.60 6.76 4.08
N PRO A 158 5.67 7.64 4.47
CA PRO A 158 4.41 7.80 3.76
C PRO A 158 4.63 8.34 2.34
N PHE A 159 3.60 8.27 1.50
CA PHE A 159 3.68 8.81 0.14
C PHE A 159 3.63 10.33 0.14
N HIS A 160 4.76 10.96 -0.14
CA HIS A 160 4.92 12.40 -0.25
C HIS A 160 4.47 12.96 -1.62
N ALA A 161 4.24 14.27 -1.68
CA ALA A 161 3.93 14.98 -2.94
C ALA A 161 5.10 15.03 -3.93
N SER A 162 6.31 14.81 -3.46
CA SER A 162 7.54 14.74 -4.26
C SER A 162 8.40 13.62 -3.73
N GLY A 163 8.97 12.83 -4.62
CA GLY A 163 9.81 11.68 -4.31
C GLY A 163 9.58 10.55 -5.31
N GLU A 164 10.43 9.54 -5.24
CA GLU A 164 10.32 8.34 -6.05
C GLU A 164 9.92 7.14 -5.18
N PHE A 165 9.28 6.16 -5.81
CA PHE A 165 8.96 4.91 -5.16
C PHE A 165 10.23 4.07 -5.00
N TYR A 166 10.40 3.52 -3.80
CA TYR A 166 11.42 2.53 -3.53
C TYR A 166 10.74 1.18 -3.26
N GLY A 167 11.10 0.18 -4.00
CA GLY A 167 10.41 -1.10 -3.95
C GLY A 167 11.36 -2.25 -4.18
N GLU A 168 11.11 -3.33 -3.45
CA GLU A 168 11.84 -4.58 -3.56
C GLU A 168 11.48 -5.33 -4.85
N PHE A 169 12.39 -6.17 -5.31
CA PHE A 169 12.15 -7.11 -6.38
C PHE A 169 11.48 -8.38 -5.83
N GLY A 170 10.73 -9.06 -6.68
CA GLY A 170 10.06 -10.30 -6.32
C GLY A 170 9.50 -11.02 -7.53
N THR A 171 9.09 -12.26 -7.33
CA THR A 171 8.32 -13.04 -8.32
C THR A 171 6.85 -12.85 -8.03
N PHE A 172 6.06 -12.58 -9.07
CA PHE A 172 4.63 -12.33 -8.96
C PHE A 172 3.86 -13.32 -9.82
N ASP A 173 3.02 -14.12 -9.18
CA ASP A 173 1.97 -14.89 -9.81
C ASP A 173 0.65 -14.19 -9.59
N VAL A 174 0.00 -13.75 -10.67
CA VAL A 174 -1.22 -12.94 -10.63
C VAL A 174 -2.29 -13.54 -11.50
N THR A 175 -3.42 -13.88 -10.91
CA THR A 175 -4.67 -14.21 -11.60
C THR A 175 -5.55 -12.97 -11.58
N LEU A 176 -6.10 -12.59 -12.73
CA LEU A 176 -7.00 -11.44 -12.88
C LEU A 176 -8.30 -11.87 -13.53
N ASP A 177 -9.42 -11.65 -12.82
CA ASP A 177 -10.80 -11.91 -13.26
C ASP A 177 -11.58 -10.62 -13.52
#